data_8894d3ea9482293cde809fd576b93554
#
_entry.id   8894d3ea9482293cde809fd576b93554
#
_cell.length_a   1.000
_cell.length_b   1.000
_cell.length_c   1.000
_cell.angle_alpha   90.00
_cell.angle_beta   90.00
_cell.angle_gamma   90.00
#
_symmetry.space_group_name_H-M   'P 1'
#
loop_
_entity.id
_entity.type
_entity.pdbx_description
1 polymer ?
#
loop_
_entity_poly.entity_id
_entity_poly.type
_entity_poly.pdbx_seq_one_letter_code
_entity_poly.pdbx_strand_id
1 'polypeptide(L)'
;MPAQQIHLVRHGEVHNPEHVLYGRLDGFGLSDLGHRMAAASADAFHEQGVPVRAVVASPLQRTRESAAPWSSAFGLETQVDERLIEPSNKYEGRRSDFTIAKQLKVPAEWPWIVNPLKPSWGEAYVSIAARMLSAVDGAWSSVDEGDVVLVSHQLPIWMVHRSVTGARLFHDPRRRRCTLSSITTLERREGGFVEVGYQEPAAHLNQSAVDLGAV
;
A
#
# COMPACT_ATOMS: atom_id res chain seq x y z
N MET A 1 16.02 21.34 5.76
CA MET A 1 15.98 20.08 6.59
C MET A 1 15.26 19.03 5.75
N PRO A 2 15.48 17.74 5.92
CA PRO A 2 14.70 16.74 5.18
C PRO A 2 13.20 16.81 5.51
N ALA A 3 12.41 15.93 4.94
CA ALA A 3 10.96 15.89 5.17
C ALA A 3 10.60 15.90 6.67
N GLN A 4 9.41 16.41 6.99
CA GLN A 4 8.89 16.38 8.37
C GLN A 4 8.15 15.06 8.63
N GLN A 5 7.27 14.67 7.71
CA GLN A 5 6.54 13.41 7.77
C GLN A 5 6.51 12.69 6.43
N ILE A 6 6.35 11.37 6.49
CA ILE A 6 6.11 10.50 5.33
C ILE A 6 4.73 9.87 5.49
N HIS A 7 3.87 10.04 4.49
CA HIS A 7 2.51 9.51 4.47
C HIS A 7 2.42 8.34 3.49
N LEU A 8 2.27 7.13 4.02
CA LEU A 8 2.04 5.93 3.22
C LEU A 8 0.54 5.81 2.95
N VAL A 9 0.13 5.93 1.70
CA VAL A 9 -1.26 5.89 1.25
C VAL A 9 -1.52 4.60 0.50
N ARG A 10 -2.53 3.82 0.90
CA ARG A 10 -2.99 2.67 0.12
C ARG A 10 -3.84 3.16 -1.06
N HIS A 11 -3.71 2.52 -2.22
CA HIS A 11 -4.59 2.79 -3.37
C HIS A 11 -6.08 2.58 -3.04
N GLY A 12 -6.96 3.21 -3.81
CA GLY A 12 -8.41 3.03 -3.74
C GLY A 12 -8.90 1.68 -4.27
N GLU A 13 -10.22 1.48 -4.28
CA GLU A 13 -10.83 0.27 -4.82
C GLU A 13 -10.47 0.06 -6.29
N VAL A 14 -10.20 -1.19 -6.65
CA VAL A 14 -9.82 -1.59 -8.01
C VAL A 14 -11.05 -2.11 -8.78
N HIS A 15 -11.17 -1.72 -10.05
CA HIS A 15 -12.18 -2.29 -10.95
C HIS A 15 -11.83 -3.74 -11.26
N ASN A 16 -12.50 -4.68 -10.59
CA ASN A 16 -12.24 -6.11 -10.69
C ASN A 16 -13.53 -6.93 -10.67
N PRO A 17 -14.39 -6.81 -11.69
CA PRO A 17 -15.70 -7.48 -11.74
C PRO A 17 -15.60 -9.01 -11.78
N GLU A 18 -14.48 -9.55 -12.23
CA GLU A 18 -14.24 -10.99 -12.30
C GLU A 18 -13.63 -11.56 -11.01
N HIS A 19 -13.37 -10.74 -10.01
CA HIS A 19 -12.76 -11.14 -8.75
C HIS A 19 -11.44 -11.91 -8.93
N VAL A 20 -10.58 -11.42 -9.82
CA VAL A 20 -9.27 -12.00 -10.10
C VAL A 20 -8.28 -11.58 -9.03
N LEU A 21 -7.38 -12.48 -8.63
CA LEU A 21 -6.21 -12.11 -7.85
C LEU A 21 -5.24 -11.36 -8.77
N TYR A 22 -5.27 -10.04 -8.73
CA TYR A 22 -4.57 -9.23 -9.73
C TYR A 22 -3.09 -8.97 -9.42
N GLY A 23 -2.66 -8.99 -8.13
CA GLY A 23 -1.25 -8.78 -7.75
C GLY A 23 -0.56 -7.69 -8.56
N ARG A 24 0.38 -8.09 -9.45
CA ARG A 24 1.11 -7.18 -10.35
C ARG A 24 0.57 -7.15 -11.78
N LEU A 25 -0.53 -7.81 -12.08
CA LEU A 25 -1.10 -7.84 -13.43
C LEU A 25 -1.48 -6.43 -13.90
N ASP A 26 -1.25 -6.17 -15.18
CA ASP A 26 -1.63 -4.93 -15.85
C ASP A 26 -3.14 -4.84 -16.09
N GLY A 27 -3.65 -3.62 -16.28
CA GLY A 27 -5.06 -3.36 -16.61
C GLY A 27 -5.99 -3.30 -15.41
N PHE A 28 -5.49 -3.40 -14.18
CA PHE A 28 -6.26 -3.26 -12.95
C PHE A 28 -6.14 -1.83 -12.39
N GLY A 29 -6.90 -0.92 -12.99
CA GLY A 29 -7.08 0.47 -12.54
C GLY A 29 -8.13 0.61 -11.43
N LEU A 30 -8.37 1.82 -10.98
CA LEU A 30 -9.39 2.12 -9.97
C LEU A 30 -10.81 1.95 -10.54
N SER A 31 -11.75 1.58 -9.68
CA SER A 31 -13.18 1.76 -9.93
C SER A 31 -13.58 3.24 -9.77
N ASP A 32 -14.80 3.60 -10.18
CA ASP A 32 -15.34 4.94 -9.91
C ASP A 32 -15.37 5.24 -8.40
N LEU A 33 -15.62 4.22 -7.58
CA LEU A 33 -15.56 4.32 -6.12
C LEU A 33 -14.12 4.54 -5.66
N GLY A 34 -13.16 3.80 -6.24
CA GLY A 34 -11.74 3.95 -5.93
C GLY A 34 -11.19 5.33 -6.24
N HIS A 35 -11.61 5.95 -7.34
CA HIS A 35 -11.28 7.35 -7.67
C HIS A 35 -11.81 8.32 -6.60
N ARG A 36 -13.05 8.14 -6.15
CA ARG A 36 -13.63 8.98 -5.07
C ARG A 36 -12.91 8.77 -3.75
N MET A 37 -12.50 7.55 -3.43
CA MET A 37 -11.71 7.26 -2.22
C MET A 37 -10.34 7.95 -2.25
N ALA A 38 -9.65 7.90 -3.38
CA ALA A 38 -8.36 8.55 -3.56
C ALA A 38 -8.48 10.08 -3.44
N ALA A 39 -9.53 10.67 -4.04
CA ALA A 39 -9.83 12.09 -3.92
C ALA A 39 -10.09 12.49 -2.46
N ALA A 40 -10.96 11.75 -1.75
CA ALA A 40 -11.27 12.04 -0.34
C ALA A 40 -10.02 12.07 0.55
N SER A 41 -9.02 11.23 0.26
CA SER A 41 -7.77 11.23 1.04
C SER A 41 -6.88 12.43 0.73
N ALA A 42 -6.80 12.85 -0.52
CA ALA A 42 -6.05 14.03 -0.92
C ALA A 42 -6.71 15.32 -0.42
N ASP A 43 -8.03 15.42 -0.55
CA ASP A 43 -8.84 16.58 -0.11
C ASP A 43 -8.71 16.79 1.40
N ALA A 44 -8.80 15.70 2.19
CA ALA A 44 -8.66 15.78 3.64
C ALA A 44 -7.30 16.37 4.07
N PHE A 45 -6.21 16.05 3.38
CA PHE A 45 -4.89 16.62 3.67
C PHE A 45 -4.75 18.05 3.18
N HIS A 46 -5.32 18.36 2.03
CA HIS A 46 -5.35 19.73 1.51
C HIS A 46 -6.13 20.66 2.44
N GLU A 47 -7.30 20.24 2.91
CA GLU A 47 -8.13 21.00 3.87
C GLU A 47 -7.46 21.18 5.23
N GLN A 48 -6.68 20.20 5.69
CA GLN A 48 -5.88 20.29 6.91
C GLN A 48 -4.63 21.19 6.76
N GLY A 49 -4.32 21.64 5.55
CA GLY A 49 -3.15 22.48 5.27
C GLY A 49 -1.82 21.74 5.42
N VAL A 50 -1.82 20.42 5.22
CA VAL A 50 -0.58 19.60 5.29
C VAL A 50 0.40 20.04 4.20
N PRO A 51 1.67 20.35 4.52
CA PRO A 51 2.62 20.93 3.57
C PRO A 51 3.25 19.87 2.67
N VAL A 52 2.47 19.19 1.83
CA VAL A 52 2.98 18.15 0.90
C VAL A 52 3.89 18.77 -0.15
N ARG A 53 5.10 18.22 -0.32
CA ARG A 53 6.15 18.69 -1.26
C ARG A 53 6.50 17.67 -2.34
N ALA A 54 6.19 16.41 -2.15
CA ALA A 54 6.40 15.40 -3.18
C ALA A 54 5.33 14.30 -3.12
N VAL A 55 4.98 13.76 -4.28
CA VAL A 55 4.08 12.63 -4.44
C VAL A 55 4.81 11.55 -5.22
N VAL A 56 4.94 10.36 -4.65
CA VAL A 56 5.61 9.22 -5.27
C VAL A 56 4.66 8.03 -5.27
N ALA A 57 4.55 7.33 -6.36
CA ALA A 57 3.65 6.18 -6.50
C ALA A 57 4.41 4.91 -6.90
N SER A 58 3.87 3.77 -6.50
CA SER A 58 4.19 2.48 -7.12
C SER A 58 3.91 2.54 -8.64
N PRO A 59 4.62 1.78 -9.49
CA PRO A 59 4.44 1.81 -10.95
C PRO A 59 3.08 1.28 -11.42
N LEU A 60 2.32 0.57 -10.58
CA LEU A 60 1.06 -0.05 -10.98
C LEU A 60 -0.04 0.99 -11.23
N GLN A 61 -0.91 0.72 -12.22
CA GLN A 61 -1.94 1.65 -12.69
C GLN A 61 -2.77 2.21 -11.53
N ARG A 62 -3.34 1.37 -10.68
CA ARG A 62 -4.17 1.76 -9.53
C ARG A 62 -3.52 2.74 -8.56
N THR A 63 -2.21 2.62 -8.35
CA THR A 63 -1.46 3.53 -7.47
C THR A 63 -1.17 4.87 -8.12
N ARG A 64 -0.88 4.89 -9.42
CA ARG A 64 -0.73 6.13 -10.19
C ARG A 64 -2.04 6.90 -10.28
N GLU A 65 -3.15 6.19 -10.51
CA GLU A 65 -4.49 6.77 -10.50
C GLU A 65 -4.86 7.31 -9.11
N SER A 66 -4.49 6.58 -8.03
CA SER A 66 -4.69 7.07 -6.65
C SER A 66 -3.81 8.27 -6.31
N ALA A 67 -2.65 8.43 -6.95
CA ALA A 67 -1.76 9.58 -6.75
C ALA A 67 -2.23 10.83 -7.49
N ALA A 68 -3.01 10.69 -8.55
CA ALA A 68 -3.45 11.83 -9.38
C ALA A 68 -4.18 12.94 -8.60
N PRO A 69 -5.16 12.67 -7.70
CA PRO A 69 -5.78 13.72 -6.91
C PRO A 69 -4.80 14.43 -5.96
N TRP A 70 -3.79 13.75 -5.43
CA TRP A 70 -2.72 14.38 -4.64
C TRP A 70 -1.89 15.34 -5.49
N SER A 71 -1.48 14.91 -6.68
CA SER A 71 -0.76 15.77 -7.62
C SER A 71 -1.56 17.00 -8.00
N SER A 72 -2.86 16.84 -8.24
CA SER A 72 -3.76 17.95 -8.56
C SER A 72 -3.96 18.92 -7.39
N ALA A 73 -4.22 18.40 -6.17
CA ALA A 73 -4.49 19.22 -5.00
C ALA A 73 -3.28 20.06 -4.55
N PHE A 74 -2.06 19.53 -4.72
CA PHE A 74 -0.83 20.18 -4.26
C PHE A 74 0.01 20.79 -5.39
N GLY A 75 -0.43 20.69 -6.66
CA GLY A 75 0.31 21.26 -7.81
C GLY A 75 1.64 20.56 -8.07
N LEU A 76 1.73 19.25 -7.84
CA LEU A 76 2.95 18.46 -7.92
C LEU A 76 2.87 17.41 -9.04
N GLU A 77 4.03 17.00 -9.57
CA GLU A 77 4.12 15.85 -10.47
C GLU A 77 4.29 14.55 -9.67
N THR A 78 3.56 13.49 -10.07
CA THR A 78 3.76 12.16 -9.50
C THR A 78 5.06 11.54 -10.00
N GLN A 79 5.97 11.22 -9.11
CA GLN A 79 7.16 10.41 -9.37
C GLN A 79 6.83 8.92 -9.22
N VAL A 80 7.64 8.04 -9.80
CA VAL A 80 7.46 6.58 -9.69
C VAL A 80 8.66 5.95 -9.00
N ASP A 81 8.37 5.05 -8.04
CA ASP A 81 9.40 4.28 -7.34
C ASP A 81 9.02 2.79 -7.30
N GLU A 82 9.83 1.96 -7.96
CA GLU A 82 9.66 0.51 -8.03
C GLU A 82 9.69 -0.18 -6.65
N ARG A 83 10.33 0.44 -5.66
CA ARG A 83 10.37 -0.10 -4.29
C ARG A 83 9.01 -0.11 -3.61
N LEU A 84 8.04 0.66 -4.10
CA LEU A 84 6.67 0.76 -3.57
C LEU A 84 5.73 -0.32 -4.12
N ILE A 85 6.18 -1.18 -5.05
CA ILE A 85 5.34 -2.15 -5.77
C ILE A 85 4.77 -3.24 -4.84
N GLU A 86 3.58 -3.76 -5.18
CA GLU A 86 3.00 -4.95 -4.54
C GLU A 86 3.94 -6.15 -4.66
N PRO A 87 4.05 -7.04 -3.65
CA PRO A 87 4.76 -8.30 -3.83
C PRO A 87 4.14 -9.13 -4.95
N SER A 88 4.98 -9.88 -5.67
CA SER A 88 4.49 -10.85 -6.65
C SER A 88 3.74 -11.99 -5.95
N ASN A 89 2.77 -12.59 -6.64
CA ASN A 89 2.00 -13.71 -6.15
C ASN A 89 1.93 -14.83 -7.20
N LYS A 90 2.30 -16.04 -6.81
CA LYS A 90 2.22 -17.23 -7.67
C LYS A 90 0.82 -17.47 -8.26
N TYR A 91 -0.19 -17.00 -7.59
CA TYR A 91 -1.60 -17.24 -7.95
C TYR A 91 -2.25 -16.07 -8.69
N GLU A 92 -1.48 -15.10 -9.13
CA GLU A 92 -1.96 -14.02 -9.99
C GLU A 92 -2.72 -14.57 -11.20
N GLY A 93 -3.85 -13.94 -11.55
CA GLY A 93 -4.74 -14.36 -12.62
C GLY A 93 -5.79 -15.39 -12.21
N ARG A 94 -5.72 -15.96 -11.01
CA ARG A 94 -6.75 -16.88 -10.53
C ARG A 94 -7.96 -16.12 -10.01
N ARG A 95 -9.15 -16.71 -10.20
CA ARG A 95 -10.42 -16.11 -9.75
C ARG A 95 -10.68 -16.38 -8.26
N SER A 96 -11.64 -15.69 -7.68
CA SER A 96 -12.00 -15.71 -6.26
C SER A 96 -12.45 -17.08 -5.71
N ASP A 97 -12.69 -18.06 -6.57
CA ASP A 97 -12.92 -19.44 -6.13
C ASP A 97 -11.64 -20.14 -5.63
N PHE A 98 -10.49 -19.48 -5.80
CA PHE A 98 -9.22 -19.88 -5.20
C PHE A 98 -9.30 -19.64 -3.68
N THR A 99 -9.24 -20.72 -2.92
CA THR A 99 -9.12 -20.69 -1.46
C THR A 99 -7.94 -21.51 -1.00
N ILE A 100 -7.25 -21.04 0.04
CA ILE A 100 -6.15 -21.79 0.68
C ILE A 100 -6.63 -23.20 1.08
N ALA A 101 -7.87 -23.34 1.55
CA ALA A 101 -8.45 -24.61 1.91
C ALA A 101 -8.56 -25.60 0.74
N LYS A 102 -8.82 -25.11 -0.48
CA LYS A 102 -8.77 -25.95 -1.70
C LYS A 102 -7.35 -26.37 -2.04
N GLN A 103 -6.37 -25.47 -1.86
CA GLN A 103 -4.97 -25.73 -2.15
C GLN A 103 -4.32 -26.71 -1.14
N LEU A 104 -4.75 -26.70 0.11
CA LEU A 104 -4.30 -27.68 1.11
C LEU A 104 -4.63 -29.14 0.73
N LYS A 105 -5.58 -29.35 -0.19
CA LYS A 105 -5.89 -30.67 -0.76
C LYS A 105 -4.91 -31.13 -1.86
N VAL A 106 -4.01 -30.25 -2.29
CA VAL A 106 -3.02 -30.51 -3.34
C VAL A 106 -1.62 -30.56 -2.70
N PRO A 107 -1.04 -31.76 -2.46
CA PRO A 107 0.25 -31.89 -1.77
C PRO A 107 1.40 -31.10 -2.41
N ALA A 108 1.38 -30.94 -3.74
CA ALA A 108 2.37 -30.15 -4.47
C ALA A 108 2.36 -28.65 -4.12
N GLU A 109 1.26 -28.13 -3.55
CA GLU A 109 1.13 -26.73 -3.13
C GLU A 109 1.59 -26.49 -1.67
N TRP A 110 1.77 -27.54 -0.86
CA TRP A 110 2.13 -27.41 0.56
C TRP A 110 3.40 -26.61 0.82
N PRO A 111 4.52 -26.78 0.05
CA PRO A 111 5.72 -25.99 0.27
C PRO A 111 5.50 -24.48 0.14
N TRP A 112 4.45 -24.10 -0.59
CA TRP A 112 4.09 -22.70 -0.85
C TRP A 112 3.11 -22.12 0.16
N ILE A 113 2.33 -22.98 0.85
CA ILE A 113 1.27 -22.56 1.76
C ILE A 113 1.75 -22.55 3.22
N VAL A 114 2.71 -23.42 3.57
CA VAL A 114 3.10 -23.69 4.96
C VAL A 114 4.33 -22.90 5.40
N ASN A 115 4.92 -22.06 4.53
CA ASN A 115 6.12 -21.29 4.89
C ASN A 115 5.75 -19.96 5.56
N PRO A 116 5.90 -19.82 6.90
CA PRO A 116 5.51 -18.60 7.63
C PRO A 116 6.45 -17.42 7.40
N LEU A 117 7.65 -17.65 6.84
CA LEU A 117 8.68 -16.62 6.65
C LEU A 117 8.58 -15.98 5.26
N LYS A 118 8.10 -16.74 4.30
CA LYS A 118 7.84 -16.29 2.94
C LYS A 118 6.36 -16.53 2.67
N PRO A 119 5.55 -15.46 2.49
CA PRO A 119 4.15 -15.67 2.20
C PRO A 119 4.07 -16.49 0.92
N SER A 120 3.51 -17.59 1.07
CA SER A 120 3.17 -18.76 0.27
C SER A 120 3.58 -18.77 -1.19
N TRP A 121 3.90 -17.68 -1.83
CA TRP A 121 3.93 -17.58 -3.27
C TRP A 121 4.71 -16.39 -3.81
N GLY A 122 5.18 -15.52 -2.94
CA GLY A 122 5.77 -14.26 -3.36
C GLY A 122 7.10 -13.92 -2.72
N GLU A 123 7.29 -12.67 -2.51
CA GLU A 123 8.46 -12.04 -1.91
C GLU A 123 8.50 -12.28 -0.40
N ALA A 124 9.67 -12.51 0.19
CA ALA A 124 9.81 -12.67 1.63
C ALA A 124 9.43 -11.38 2.37
N TYR A 125 8.74 -11.48 3.50
CA TYR A 125 8.33 -10.31 4.31
C TYR A 125 9.51 -9.39 4.65
N VAL A 126 10.68 -9.96 4.96
CA VAL A 126 11.89 -9.17 5.26
C VAL A 126 12.37 -8.36 4.05
N SER A 127 12.25 -8.90 2.84
CA SER A 127 12.63 -8.20 1.60
C SER A 127 11.65 -7.05 1.30
N ILE A 128 10.35 -7.29 1.50
CA ILE A 128 9.33 -6.24 1.35
C ILE A 128 9.58 -5.11 2.34
N ALA A 129 9.83 -5.43 3.62
CA ALA A 129 10.13 -4.46 4.65
C ALA A 129 11.38 -3.64 4.30
N ALA A 130 12.46 -4.31 3.87
CA ALA A 130 13.72 -3.65 3.55
C ALA A 130 13.59 -2.67 2.37
N ARG A 131 12.96 -3.09 1.24
CA ARG A 131 12.77 -2.18 0.09
C ARG A 131 11.84 -1.01 0.41
N MET A 132 10.78 -1.23 1.17
CA MET A 132 9.85 -0.18 1.59
C MET A 132 10.51 0.83 2.53
N LEU A 133 11.28 0.37 3.54
CA LEU A 133 12.03 1.27 4.43
C LEU A 133 13.10 2.05 3.67
N SER A 134 13.74 1.44 2.67
CA SER A 134 14.65 2.16 1.76
C SER A 134 13.92 3.22 0.92
N ALA A 135 12.69 2.97 0.47
CA ALA A 135 11.87 3.97 -0.21
C ALA A 135 11.50 5.13 0.72
N VAL A 136 11.09 4.82 1.96
CA VAL A 136 10.77 5.81 3.00
C VAL A 136 11.99 6.68 3.32
N ASP A 137 13.18 6.10 3.49
CA ASP A 137 14.42 6.85 3.76
C ASP A 137 14.83 7.73 2.57
N GLY A 138 14.69 7.22 1.34
CA GLY A 138 14.91 8.00 0.13
C GLY A 138 13.93 9.18 -0.01
N ALA A 139 12.66 8.94 0.25
CA ALA A 139 11.62 9.97 0.25
C ALA A 139 11.86 11.03 1.33
N TRP A 140 12.27 10.62 2.54
CA TRP A 140 12.65 11.53 3.61
C TRP A 140 13.74 12.52 3.18
N SER A 141 14.70 12.07 2.41
CA SER A 141 15.85 12.86 1.96
C SER A 141 15.61 13.61 0.66
N SER A 142 14.45 13.44 -0.01
CA SER A 142 14.19 13.97 -1.35
C SER A 142 13.70 15.41 -1.36
N VAL A 143 13.29 15.96 -0.23
CA VAL A 143 12.81 17.34 -0.08
C VAL A 143 13.56 18.06 1.03
N ASP A 144 13.58 19.40 0.99
CA ASP A 144 14.27 20.23 1.97
C ASP A 144 13.37 20.60 3.17
N GLU A 145 12.05 20.46 3.01
CA GLU A 145 11.02 20.78 4.02
C GLU A 145 9.68 20.10 3.68
N GLY A 146 8.75 20.11 4.62
CA GLY A 146 7.37 19.63 4.44
C GLY A 146 7.28 18.10 4.40
N ASP A 147 6.22 17.59 3.77
CA ASP A 147 5.85 16.18 3.84
C ASP A 147 5.90 15.49 2.48
N VAL A 148 6.07 14.17 2.48
CA VAL A 148 6.08 13.36 1.26
C VAL A 148 4.99 12.30 1.33
N VAL A 149 4.23 12.18 0.25
CA VAL A 149 3.18 11.15 0.06
C VAL A 149 3.73 10.01 -0.78
N LEU A 150 3.63 8.78 -0.27
CA LEU A 150 4.01 7.55 -0.95
C LEU A 150 2.78 6.68 -1.17
N VAL A 151 2.30 6.55 -2.41
CA VAL A 151 1.13 5.74 -2.74
C VAL A 151 1.56 4.31 -3.08
N SER A 152 1.09 3.36 -2.28
CA SER A 152 1.50 1.96 -2.36
C SER A 152 0.31 1.00 -2.11
N HIS A 153 0.57 -0.18 -1.58
CA HIS A 153 -0.37 -1.29 -1.47
C HIS A 153 -0.44 -1.79 -0.02
N GLN A 154 -1.46 -2.62 0.26
CA GLN A 154 -1.74 -3.09 1.61
C GLN A 154 -0.55 -3.80 2.27
N LEU A 155 0.00 -4.84 1.65
CA LEU A 155 1.06 -5.63 2.28
C LEU A 155 2.37 -4.85 2.43
N PRO A 156 2.86 -4.09 1.44
CA PRO A 156 4.04 -3.23 1.60
C PRO A 156 3.90 -2.24 2.76
N ILE A 157 2.78 -1.51 2.85
CA ILE A 157 2.53 -0.56 3.94
C ILE A 157 2.48 -1.29 5.28
N TRP A 158 1.80 -2.44 5.34
CA TRP A 158 1.72 -3.25 6.55
C TRP A 158 3.07 -3.75 7.03
N MET A 159 4.00 -4.07 6.11
CA MET A 159 5.37 -4.46 6.47
C MET A 159 6.16 -3.29 7.07
N VAL A 160 5.98 -2.06 6.58
CA VAL A 160 6.54 -0.87 7.22
C VAL A 160 6.00 -0.70 8.64
N HIS A 161 4.66 -0.70 8.80
CA HIS A 161 4.02 -0.62 10.11
C HIS A 161 4.63 -1.62 11.11
N ARG A 162 4.70 -2.89 10.72
CA ARG A 162 5.23 -3.92 11.61
C ARG A 162 6.70 -3.75 11.94
N SER A 163 7.48 -3.26 10.98
CA SER A 163 8.91 -2.99 11.19
C SER A 163 9.14 -1.84 12.17
N VAL A 164 8.44 -0.72 11.98
CA VAL A 164 8.65 0.47 12.82
C VAL A 164 8.05 0.33 14.23
N THR A 165 7.08 -0.59 14.40
CA THR A 165 6.50 -0.92 15.71
C THR A 165 7.20 -2.08 16.42
N GLY A 166 8.26 -2.67 15.82
CA GLY A 166 8.96 -3.83 16.38
C GLY A 166 8.14 -5.13 16.40
N ALA A 167 7.02 -5.18 15.67
CA ALA A 167 6.16 -6.35 15.61
C ALA A 167 6.75 -7.42 14.66
N ARG A 168 6.48 -8.70 14.94
CA ARG A 168 6.88 -9.80 14.05
C ARG A 168 6.28 -9.61 12.65
N LEU A 169 7.08 -9.76 11.59
CA LEU A 169 6.61 -9.58 10.21
C LEU A 169 5.56 -10.63 9.81
N PHE A 170 5.69 -11.86 10.28
CA PHE A 170 4.64 -12.88 10.13
C PHE A 170 3.36 -12.49 10.88
N HIS A 171 2.21 -12.59 10.22
CA HIS A 171 0.92 -12.16 10.76
C HIS A 171 -0.25 -12.86 10.07
N ASP A 172 -1.42 -12.82 10.68
CA ASP A 172 -2.69 -13.16 10.03
C ASP A 172 -3.09 -12.04 9.05
N PRO A 173 -3.20 -12.31 7.74
CA PRO A 173 -3.57 -11.29 6.74
C PRO A 173 -4.90 -10.57 7.04
N ARG A 174 -5.85 -11.24 7.69
CA ARG A 174 -7.17 -10.67 8.05
C ARG A 174 -7.09 -9.58 9.12
N ARG A 175 -5.94 -9.44 9.79
CA ARG A 175 -5.70 -8.44 10.84
C ARG A 175 -4.92 -7.23 10.36
N ARG A 176 -4.75 -7.06 9.04
CA ARG A 176 -4.06 -5.91 8.48
C ARG A 176 -4.90 -4.65 8.67
N ARG A 177 -4.39 -3.70 9.42
CA ARG A 177 -4.95 -2.36 9.52
C ARG A 177 -4.39 -1.51 8.38
N CYS A 178 -4.98 -1.59 7.22
CA CYS A 178 -4.61 -0.81 6.04
C CYS A 178 -5.80 -0.88 5.06
N THR A 179 -6.86 -0.12 5.32
CA THR A 179 -8.06 -0.04 4.49
C THR A 179 -7.77 0.70 3.18
N LEU A 180 -8.66 0.61 2.21
CA LEU A 180 -8.54 1.33 0.94
C LEU A 180 -8.44 2.84 1.18
N SER A 181 -7.51 3.50 0.54
CA SER A 181 -7.17 4.93 0.69
C SER A 181 -6.88 5.38 2.13
N SER A 182 -6.50 4.44 3.03
CA SER A 182 -5.99 4.80 4.35
C SER A 182 -4.58 5.39 4.28
N ILE A 183 -4.23 6.16 5.30
CA ILE A 183 -2.97 6.89 5.41
C ILE A 183 -2.27 6.49 6.70
N THR A 184 -1.04 5.97 6.60
CA THR A 184 -0.15 5.70 7.72
C THR A 184 0.95 6.75 7.72
N THR A 185 1.08 7.51 8.80
CA THR A 185 2.04 8.62 8.91
C THR A 185 3.25 8.21 9.74
N LEU A 186 4.43 8.49 9.23
CA LEU A 186 5.72 8.21 9.84
C LEU A 186 6.48 9.51 10.11
N GLU A 187 7.20 9.54 11.22
CA GLU A 187 8.22 10.54 11.53
C GLU A 187 9.58 9.87 11.74
N ARG A 188 10.65 10.59 11.45
CA ARG A 188 12.00 10.17 11.82
C ARG A 188 12.35 10.67 13.21
N ARG A 189 12.77 9.75 14.08
CA ARG A 189 13.26 10.03 15.45
C ARG A 189 14.64 9.42 15.65
N GLU A 190 15.24 9.68 16.81
CA GLU A 190 16.47 8.98 17.21
C GLU A 190 16.23 7.47 17.15
N GLY A 191 17.01 6.76 16.32
CA GLY A 191 16.87 5.30 16.14
C GLY A 191 16.05 4.83 14.93
N GLY A 192 15.40 5.74 14.15
CA GLY A 192 14.71 5.35 12.92
C GLY A 192 13.33 5.99 12.73
N PHE A 193 12.52 5.40 11.87
CA PHE A 193 11.14 5.84 11.66
C PHE A 193 10.21 5.26 12.71
N VAL A 194 9.23 6.07 13.13
CA VAL A 194 8.14 5.68 14.03
C VAL A 194 6.80 6.04 13.39
N GLU A 195 5.79 5.22 13.59
CA GLU A 195 4.42 5.55 13.19
C GLU A 195 3.82 6.51 14.21
N VAL A 196 3.32 7.65 13.73
CA VAL A 196 2.72 8.70 14.57
C VAL A 196 1.24 8.91 14.29
N GLY A 197 0.69 8.32 13.22
CA GLY A 197 -0.70 8.47 12.87
C GLY A 197 -1.22 7.41 11.91
N TYR A 198 -2.54 7.16 11.99
CA TYR A 198 -3.31 6.37 11.03
C TYR A 198 -4.65 7.05 10.82
N GLN A 199 -5.01 7.29 9.56
CA GLN A 199 -6.24 7.98 9.18
C GLN A 199 -6.97 7.22 8.07
N GLU A 200 -8.29 7.28 8.08
CA GLU A 200 -9.18 6.68 7.07
C GLU A 200 -10.15 7.74 6.51
N PRO A 201 -9.68 8.72 5.72
CA PRO A 201 -10.56 9.79 5.22
C PRO A 201 -11.71 9.26 4.36
N ALA A 202 -11.49 8.15 3.65
CA ALA A 202 -12.50 7.48 2.82
C ALA A 202 -13.35 6.45 3.59
N ALA A 203 -13.34 6.41 4.94
CA ALA A 203 -14.06 5.40 5.73
C ALA A 203 -15.57 5.32 5.40
N HIS A 204 -16.21 6.44 5.12
CA HIS A 204 -17.62 6.53 4.73
C HIS A 204 -17.93 5.84 3.38
N LEU A 205 -16.93 5.65 2.51
CA LEU A 205 -17.02 4.96 1.23
C LEU A 205 -16.71 3.46 1.32
N ASN A 206 -16.00 3.03 2.37
CA ASN A 206 -15.56 1.64 2.55
C ASN A 206 -16.72 0.65 2.69
N GLN A 207 -17.91 1.07 3.13
CA GLN A 207 -19.06 0.19 3.33
C GLN A 207 -19.57 -0.45 2.02
N SER A 208 -19.36 0.19 0.89
CA SER A 208 -19.75 -0.29 -0.45
C SER A 208 -18.59 -0.85 -1.26
N ALA A 209 -17.38 -0.81 -0.72
CA ALA A 209 -16.18 -1.23 -1.43
C ALA A 209 -15.94 -2.73 -1.35
N VAL A 210 -15.41 -3.27 -2.44
CA VAL A 210 -14.97 -4.67 -2.53
C VAL A 210 -13.44 -4.70 -2.48
N ASP A 211 -12.89 -5.14 -1.35
CA ASP A 211 -11.44 -5.28 -1.15
C ASP A 211 -10.99 -6.71 -1.49
N LEU A 212 -10.96 -7.01 -2.79
CA LEU A 212 -10.53 -8.30 -3.33
C LEU A 212 -9.24 -8.15 -4.13
N GLY A 213 -8.35 -9.15 -4.01
CA GLY A 213 -7.13 -9.21 -4.82
C GLY A 213 -5.88 -8.67 -4.14
N ALA A 214 -5.98 -8.16 -2.92
CA ALA A 214 -4.83 -8.05 -2.03
C ALA A 214 -4.51 -9.42 -1.43
N VAL A 215 -3.25 -9.80 -1.41
CA VAL A 215 -2.72 -11.09 -0.96
C VAL A 215 -2.63 -11.17 0.56
#